data_56875271a238eac6306e7875d7143cdd
#
_entry.id   56875271a238eac6306e7875d7143cdd
#
_cell.length_a   1.000
_cell.length_b   1.000
_cell.length_c   1.000
_cell.angle_alpha   90.00
_cell.angle_beta   90.00
_cell.angle_gamma   90.00
#
_symmetry.space_group_name_H-M   'P 1'
#
loop_
_entity.id
_entity.type
_entity.pdbx_description
1 polymer ?
#
loop_
_entity_poly.entity_id
_entity_poly.type
_entity_poly.pdbx_seq_one_letter_code
_entity_poly.pdbx_strand_id
1 'polypeptide(L)'
;PPAKQLEISIIENIHREDLNPLEIALAYHRMGEELGFTQQEIADKVGKDRTSISNYMRLLKLPQEIQDALGDGSLSMGHARAILALEEADAQIAAFREIQDKGLSVRSSEKLANKLKERPPRVQRSLEDPDLHALQEDLLKALGTKVLISGNRNKGTLKIFYFSLDDLNRIYERIKGASR
;
A
#
# COMPACT_ATOMS: atom_id res chain seq x y z
N PRO A 1 -6.08 27.32 -25.50
CA PRO A 1 -6.84 26.95 -24.32
C PRO A 1 -5.90 26.56 -23.20
N PRO A 2 -6.13 26.92 -21.94
CA PRO A 2 -5.24 26.65 -20.80
C PRO A 2 -4.93 25.16 -20.65
N ALA A 3 -5.84 24.27 -20.94
CA ALA A 3 -5.63 22.82 -20.91
C ALA A 3 -4.52 22.33 -21.86
N LYS A 4 -4.41 22.92 -23.06
CA LYS A 4 -3.36 22.55 -24.02
C LYS A 4 -1.98 23.04 -23.59
N GLN A 5 -1.89 24.17 -22.92
CA GLN A 5 -0.64 24.68 -22.36
C GLN A 5 -0.18 23.81 -21.18
N LEU A 6 -1.10 23.38 -20.32
CA LEU A 6 -0.83 22.47 -19.23
C LEU A 6 -0.36 21.10 -19.73
N GLU A 7 -1.01 20.53 -20.75
CA GLU A 7 -0.61 19.29 -21.41
C GLU A 7 0.85 19.36 -21.90
N ILE A 8 1.18 20.40 -22.67
CA ILE A 8 2.53 20.60 -23.20
C ILE A 8 3.56 20.71 -22.06
N SER A 9 3.25 21.48 -21.02
CA SER A 9 4.12 21.65 -19.87
C SER A 9 4.38 20.34 -19.11
N ILE A 10 3.34 19.51 -18.91
CA ILE A 10 3.50 18.21 -18.23
C ILE A 10 4.34 17.25 -19.09
N ILE A 11 4.07 17.19 -20.41
CA ILE A 11 4.81 16.32 -21.34
C ILE A 11 6.28 16.76 -21.43
N GLU A 12 6.55 18.05 -21.55
CA GLU A 12 7.92 18.60 -21.55
C GLU A 12 8.66 18.22 -20.26
N ASN A 13 7.99 18.36 -19.12
CA ASN A 13 8.58 17.99 -17.84
C ASN A 13 8.89 16.48 -17.76
N ILE A 14 8.01 15.60 -18.28
CA ILE A 14 8.23 14.15 -18.30
C ILE A 14 9.45 13.75 -19.15
N HIS A 15 9.82 14.53 -20.16
CA HIS A 15 10.99 14.25 -21.01
C HIS A 15 12.32 14.72 -20.42
N ARG A 16 12.34 15.29 -19.21
CA ARG A 16 13.59 15.60 -18.51
C ARG A 16 14.28 14.30 -18.07
N GLU A 17 15.60 14.27 -18.21
CA GLU A 17 16.40 13.05 -17.94
C GLU A 17 16.56 12.71 -16.46
N ASP A 18 16.20 13.62 -15.54
CA ASP A 18 16.50 13.55 -14.08
C ASP A 18 15.29 13.24 -13.22
N LEU A 19 14.12 12.90 -13.81
CA LEU A 19 12.92 12.61 -13.02
C LEU A 19 13.02 11.25 -12.31
N ASN A 20 12.68 11.25 -11.03
CA ASN A 20 12.52 10.01 -10.33
C ASN A 20 11.18 9.32 -10.70
N PRO A 21 11.04 7.99 -10.46
CA PRO A 21 9.84 7.26 -10.84
C PRO A 21 8.54 7.80 -10.24
N LEU A 22 8.57 8.44 -9.06
CA LEU A 22 7.39 9.02 -8.43
C LEU A 22 6.97 10.33 -9.08
N GLU A 23 7.93 11.15 -9.51
CA GLU A 23 7.63 12.39 -10.25
C GLU A 23 6.94 12.07 -11.58
N ILE A 24 7.41 11.05 -12.28
CA ILE A 24 6.77 10.54 -13.50
C ILE A 24 5.35 10.02 -13.19
N ALA A 25 5.19 9.26 -12.10
CA ALA A 25 3.89 8.75 -11.67
C ALA A 25 2.91 9.88 -11.34
N LEU A 26 3.37 10.93 -10.65
CA LEU A 26 2.58 12.13 -10.35
C LEU A 26 2.19 12.88 -11.62
N ALA A 27 3.11 13.01 -12.59
CA ALA A 27 2.81 13.66 -13.86
C ALA A 27 1.71 12.91 -14.63
N TYR A 28 1.77 11.58 -14.70
CA TYR A 28 0.71 10.78 -15.31
C TYR A 28 -0.62 10.87 -14.55
N HIS A 29 -0.58 10.89 -13.23
CA HIS A 29 -1.77 11.07 -12.41
C HIS A 29 -2.43 12.42 -12.69
N ARG A 30 -1.64 13.51 -12.76
CA ARG A 30 -2.14 14.85 -13.10
C ARG A 30 -2.75 14.90 -14.50
N MET A 31 -2.16 14.21 -15.49
CA MET A 31 -2.77 14.12 -16.83
C MET A 31 -4.14 13.45 -16.79
N GLY A 32 -4.35 12.44 -15.94
CA GLY A 32 -5.65 11.82 -15.74
C GLY A 32 -6.65 12.73 -15.03
N GLU A 33 -6.26 13.31 -13.89
CA GLU A 33 -7.17 14.09 -13.03
C GLU A 33 -7.48 15.49 -13.59
N GLU A 34 -6.46 16.21 -14.10
CA GLU A 34 -6.61 17.60 -14.52
C GLU A 34 -7.05 17.73 -15.98
N LEU A 35 -6.66 16.78 -16.85
CA LEU A 35 -6.95 16.82 -18.29
C LEU A 35 -7.97 15.76 -18.73
N GLY A 36 -8.36 14.84 -17.84
CA GLY A 36 -9.33 13.79 -18.12
C GLY A 36 -8.85 12.69 -19.06
N PHE A 37 -7.53 12.54 -19.27
CA PHE A 37 -7.00 11.52 -20.16
C PHE A 37 -7.06 10.12 -19.55
N THR A 38 -7.44 9.16 -20.35
CA THR A 38 -7.33 7.74 -20.03
C THR A 38 -5.86 7.29 -20.04
N GLN A 39 -5.54 6.19 -19.37
CA GLN A 39 -4.17 5.63 -19.40
C GLN A 39 -3.67 5.31 -20.82
N GLN A 40 -4.58 4.97 -21.73
CA GLN A 40 -4.21 4.73 -23.13
C GLN A 40 -3.84 6.05 -23.83
N GLU A 41 -4.62 7.09 -23.68
CA GLU A 41 -4.32 8.41 -24.27
C GLU A 41 -3.03 9.00 -23.72
N ILE A 42 -2.75 8.81 -22.42
CA ILE A 42 -1.46 9.19 -21.82
C ILE A 42 -0.33 8.42 -22.49
N ALA A 43 -0.47 7.10 -22.62
CA ALA A 43 0.54 6.24 -23.24
C ALA A 43 0.88 6.69 -24.67
N ASP A 44 -0.16 6.96 -25.49
CA ASP A 44 -0.01 7.41 -26.86
C ASP A 44 0.70 8.77 -26.95
N LYS A 45 0.40 9.70 -26.00
CA LYS A 45 1.00 11.04 -25.97
C LYS A 45 2.48 11.04 -25.54
N VAL A 46 2.86 10.13 -24.63
CA VAL A 46 4.26 10.08 -24.11
C VAL A 46 5.11 8.99 -24.78
N GLY A 47 4.57 8.27 -25.78
CA GLY A 47 5.29 7.23 -26.53
C GLY A 47 5.64 6.02 -25.69
N LYS A 48 4.76 5.62 -24.74
CA LYS A 48 4.92 4.44 -23.90
C LYS A 48 3.76 3.47 -24.09
N ASP A 49 3.88 2.26 -23.57
CA ASP A 49 2.75 1.34 -23.52
C ASP A 49 1.86 1.62 -22.31
N ARG A 50 0.55 1.28 -22.42
CA ARG A 50 -0.44 1.45 -21.37
C ARG A 50 -0.04 0.78 -20.05
N THR A 51 0.61 -0.40 -20.14
CA THR A 51 1.03 -1.17 -18.96
C THR A 51 2.08 -0.40 -18.18
N SER A 52 3.02 0.28 -18.87
CA SER A 52 3.99 1.16 -18.24
C SER A 52 3.31 2.30 -17.48
N ILE A 53 2.35 2.99 -18.10
CA ILE A 53 1.59 4.07 -17.43
C ILE A 53 0.90 3.53 -16.18
N SER A 54 0.20 2.40 -16.30
CA SER A 54 -0.48 1.76 -15.17
C SER A 54 0.49 1.41 -14.03
N ASN A 55 1.67 0.88 -14.35
CA ASN A 55 2.68 0.56 -13.34
C ASN A 55 3.20 1.80 -12.61
N TYR A 56 3.48 2.90 -13.33
CA TYR A 56 3.86 4.16 -12.71
C TYR A 56 2.75 4.70 -11.79
N MET A 57 1.51 4.77 -12.25
CA MET A 57 0.39 5.27 -11.44
C MET A 57 0.15 4.42 -10.19
N ARG A 58 0.43 3.13 -10.25
CA ARG A 58 0.33 2.23 -9.08
C ARG A 58 1.38 2.50 -8.02
N LEU A 59 2.54 3.12 -8.34
CA LEU A 59 3.56 3.49 -7.35
C LEU A 59 3.00 4.42 -6.28
N LEU A 60 2.06 5.31 -6.65
CA LEU A 60 1.42 6.26 -5.73
C LEU A 60 0.52 5.57 -4.69
N LYS A 61 0.21 4.29 -4.87
CA LYS A 61 -0.58 3.47 -3.94
C LYS A 61 0.27 2.68 -2.95
N LEU A 62 1.58 2.67 -3.13
CA LEU A 62 2.50 2.01 -2.21
C LEU A 62 2.54 2.73 -0.86
N PRO A 63 2.82 2.03 0.24
CA PRO A 63 3.12 2.65 1.54
C PRO A 63 4.21 3.73 1.43
N GLN A 64 4.10 4.79 2.24
CA GLN A 64 4.98 5.96 2.19
C GLN A 64 6.47 5.59 2.30
N GLU A 65 6.82 4.65 3.20
CA GLU A 65 8.20 4.15 3.39
C GLU A 65 8.82 3.64 2.07
N ILE A 66 8.01 3.01 1.22
CA ILE A 66 8.46 2.48 -0.09
C ILE A 66 8.53 3.60 -1.14
N GLN A 67 7.60 4.56 -1.07
CA GLN A 67 7.67 5.73 -1.95
C GLN A 67 8.91 6.56 -1.66
N ASP A 68 9.24 6.79 -0.39
CA ASP A 68 10.44 7.54 0.00
C ASP A 68 11.71 6.88 -0.54
N ALA A 69 11.81 5.55 -0.41
CA ALA A 69 12.92 4.77 -0.95
C ALA A 69 13.02 4.79 -2.49
N LEU A 70 11.89 4.95 -3.19
CA LEU A 70 11.88 5.19 -4.65
C LEU A 70 12.35 6.60 -4.99
N GLY A 71 11.97 7.58 -4.17
CA GLY A 71 12.30 8.99 -4.37
C GLY A 71 13.79 9.27 -4.19
N ASP A 72 14.42 8.65 -3.19
CA ASP A 72 15.84 8.79 -2.88
C ASP A 72 16.76 7.84 -3.70
N GLY A 73 16.16 6.95 -4.50
CA GLY A 73 16.88 6.00 -5.36
C GLY A 73 17.42 4.75 -4.64
N SER A 74 17.15 4.56 -3.35
CA SER A 74 17.56 3.37 -2.60
C SER A 74 16.77 2.13 -3.01
N LEU A 75 15.61 2.33 -3.65
CA LEU A 75 14.80 1.28 -4.27
C LEU A 75 14.61 1.55 -5.77
N SER A 76 14.92 0.58 -6.63
CA SER A 76 14.70 0.74 -8.08
C SER A 76 13.25 0.48 -8.48
N MET A 77 12.85 1.02 -9.66
CA MET A 77 11.54 0.75 -10.27
C MET A 77 11.25 -0.75 -10.44
N GLY A 78 12.27 -1.55 -10.73
CA GLY A 78 12.13 -3.02 -10.86
C GLY A 78 11.72 -3.68 -9.54
N HIS A 79 12.33 -3.27 -8.43
CA HIS A 79 11.95 -3.73 -7.09
C HIS A 79 10.53 -3.31 -6.71
N ALA A 80 10.18 -2.05 -6.97
CA ALA A 80 8.82 -1.54 -6.69
C ALA A 80 7.74 -2.31 -7.48
N ARG A 81 8.01 -2.68 -8.74
CA ARG A 81 7.10 -3.52 -9.55
C ARG A 81 6.91 -4.90 -8.94
N ALA A 82 7.97 -5.51 -8.40
CA ALA A 82 7.85 -6.78 -7.69
C ALA A 82 6.97 -6.65 -6.43
N ILE A 83 7.16 -5.57 -5.66
CA ILE A 83 6.35 -5.28 -4.46
C ILE A 83 4.89 -5.00 -4.83
N LEU A 84 4.61 -4.30 -5.92
CA LEU A 84 3.25 -4.02 -6.42
C LEU A 84 2.46 -5.28 -6.81
N ALA A 85 3.10 -6.43 -6.96
CA ALA A 85 2.41 -7.70 -7.15
C ALA A 85 1.69 -8.18 -5.88
N LEU A 86 2.04 -7.64 -4.71
CA LEU A 86 1.39 -7.92 -3.42
C LEU A 86 0.22 -6.95 -3.23
N GLU A 87 -0.91 -7.45 -2.74
CA GLU A 87 -2.13 -6.64 -2.53
C GLU A 87 -2.16 -5.98 -1.15
N GLU A 88 -1.62 -6.66 -0.14
CA GLU A 88 -1.66 -6.20 1.25
C GLU A 88 -0.48 -5.29 1.57
N ALA A 89 -0.75 -4.12 2.17
CA ALA A 89 0.27 -3.15 2.56
C ALA A 89 1.31 -3.73 3.53
N ASP A 90 0.88 -4.56 4.48
CA ASP A 90 1.79 -5.24 5.42
C ASP A 90 2.75 -6.20 4.69
N ALA A 91 2.26 -6.90 3.66
CA ALA A 91 3.09 -7.78 2.83
C ALA A 91 4.06 -6.99 1.95
N GLN A 92 3.65 -5.82 1.45
CA GLN A 92 4.49 -4.91 0.69
C GLN A 92 5.64 -4.37 1.55
N ILE A 93 5.34 -3.92 2.78
CA ILE A 93 6.35 -3.44 3.73
C ILE A 93 7.32 -4.56 4.13
N ALA A 94 6.80 -5.77 4.39
CA ALA A 94 7.65 -6.91 4.74
C ALA A 94 8.59 -7.29 3.59
N ALA A 95 8.09 -7.31 2.35
CA ALA A 95 8.91 -7.56 1.16
C ALA A 95 9.96 -6.46 0.96
N PHE A 96 9.59 -5.20 1.13
CA PHE A 96 10.49 -4.06 1.02
C PHE A 96 11.67 -4.18 2.01
N ARG A 97 11.38 -4.42 3.28
CA ARG A 97 12.42 -4.59 4.31
C ARG A 97 13.34 -5.76 4.01
N GLU A 98 12.80 -6.90 3.58
CA GLU A 98 13.62 -8.06 3.21
C GLU A 98 14.50 -7.77 1.98
N ILE A 99 14.01 -6.99 1.01
CA ILE A 99 14.77 -6.55 -0.16
C ILE A 99 15.94 -5.65 0.27
N GLN A 100 15.69 -4.68 1.15
CA GLN A 100 16.69 -3.75 1.67
C GLN A 100 17.74 -4.48 2.52
N ASP A 101 17.29 -5.25 3.50
CA ASP A 101 18.19 -5.93 4.46
C ASP A 101 19.14 -6.92 3.79
N LYS A 102 18.67 -7.61 2.73
CA LYS A 102 19.44 -8.65 2.04
C LYS A 102 20.08 -8.17 0.74
N GLY A 103 19.84 -6.94 0.32
CA GLY A 103 20.33 -6.41 -0.96
C GLY A 103 19.87 -7.26 -2.15
N LEU A 104 18.59 -7.65 -2.19
CA LEU A 104 18.09 -8.57 -3.21
C LEU A 104 18.12 -7.94 -4.60
N SER A 105 18.46 -8.73 -5.63
CA SER A 105 18.26 -8.32 -7.01
C SER A 105 16.77 -8.28 -7.39
N VAL A 106 16.41 -7.54 -8.46
CA VAL A 106 15.04 -7.48 -8.98
C VAL A 106 14.44 -8.88 -9.18
N ARG A 107 15.20 -9.79 -9.82
CA ARG A 107 14.75 -11.17 -10.04
C ARG A 107 14.50 -11.96 -8.75
N SER A 108 15.32 -11.71 -7.72
CA SER A 108 15.13 -12.32 -6.40
C SER A 108 13.92 -11.72 -5.68
N SER A 109 13.67 -10.43 -5.87
CA SER A 109 12.51 -9.73 -5.33
C SER A 109 11.20 -10.20 -5.96
N GLU A 110 11.19 -10.47 -7.28
CA GLU A 110 10.05 -11.08 -7.96
C GLU A 110 9.75 -12.49 -7.41
N LYS A 111 10.79 -13.31 -7.17
CA LYS A 111 10.61 -14.63 -6.55
C LYS A 111 10.09 -14.51 -5.11
N LEU A 112 10.58 -13.55 -4.34
CA LEU A 112 10.09 -13.26 -2.99
C LEU A 112 8.62 -12.85 -3.02
N ALA A 113 8.25 -11.92 -3.89
CA ALA A 113 6.86 -11.47 -4.05
C ALA A 113 5.93 -12.62 -4.43
N ASN A 114 6.32 -13.47 -5.40
CA ASN A 114 5.55 -14.64 -5.78
C ASN A 114 5.39 -15.61 -4.60
N LYS A 115 6.46 -15.88 -3.86
CA LYS A 115 6.41 -16.74 -2.66
C LYS A 115 5.49 -16.16 -1.56
N LEU A 116 5.46 -14.84 -1.40
CA LEU A 116 4.57 -14.18 -0.45
C LEU A 116 3.12 -14.18 -0.94
N LYS A 117 2.90 -14.08 -2.26
CA LYS A 117 1.59 -14.17 -2.89
C LYS A 117 1.01 -15.59 -2.85
N GLU A 118 1.86 -16.61 -3.05
CA GLU A 118 1.48 -18.03 -2.96
C GLU A 118 1.28 -18.49 -1.51
N ARG A 119 1.85 -17.77 -0.54
CA ARG A 119 1.42 -17.96 0.84
C ARG A 119 -0.04 -17.55 0.88
N PRO A 120 -0.95 -18.49 1.25
CA PRO A 120 -2.33 -18.08 1.49
C PRO A 120 -2.26 -16.85 2.38
N PRO A 121 -3.09 -15.82 2.13
CA PRO A 121 -3.11 -14.61 2.94
C PRO A 121 -2.99 -15.13 4.35
N ARG A 122 -2.04 -14.58 5.13
CA ARG A 122 -1.80 -15.06 6.50
C ARG A 122 -3.17 -15.00 7.12
N VAL A 123 -3.89 -16.11 6.94
CA VAL A 123 -5.21 -16.33 7.51
C VAL A 123 -4.88 -16.01 8.93
N GLN A 124 -5.39 -14.89 9.40
CA GLN A 124 -5.36 -14.62 10.83
C GLN A 124 -5.73 -15.98 11.37
N ARG A 125 -4.71 -16.69 11.93
CA ARG A 125 -4.95 -18.04 12.41
C ARG A 125 -6.23 -17.89 13.18
N SER A 126 -7.31 -18.42 12.58
CA SER A 126 -8.59 -18.46 13.23
C SER A 126 -8.22 -18.97 14.59
N LEU A 127 -8.54 -18.21 15.63
CA LEU A 127 -8.15 -18.56 16.97
C LEU A 127 -8.47 -20.03 17.11
N GLU A 128 -7.44 -20.90 17.08
CA GLU A 128 -7.63 -22.36 17.23
C GLU A 128 -8.19 -22.64 18.63
N ASP A 129 -8.14 -21.61 19.48
CA ASP A 129 -8.64 -21.64 20.85
C ASP A 129 -10.08 -21.07 20.87
N PRO A 130 -11.11 -21.90 21.14
CA PRO A 130 -12.51 -21.47 21.22
C PRO A 130 -12.72 -20.34 22.23
N ASP A 131 -11.93 -20.30 23.33
CA ASP A 131 -12.05 -19.27 24.36
C ASP A 131 -11.62 -17.90 23.83
N LEU A 132 -10.54 -17.85 23.03
CA LEU A 132 -10.11 -16.60 22.41
C LEU A 132 -11.07 -16.13 21.31
N HIS A 133 -11.74 -17.05 20.62
CA HIS A 133 -12.78 -16.71 19.65
C HIS A 133 -14.01 -16.09 20.35
N ALA A 134 -14.48 -16.72 21.42
CA ALA A 134 -15.57 -16.17 22.23
C ALA A 134 -15.22 -14.78 22.79
N LEU A 135 -14.00 -14.60 23.31
CA LEU A 135 -13.53 -13.30 23.79
C LEU A 135 -13.49 -12.25 22.68
N GLN A 136 -13.10 -12.62 21.45
CA GLN A 136 -13.12 -11.70 20.32
C GLN A 136 -14.55 -11.25 19.98
N GLU A 137 -15.52 -12.17 19.99
CA GLU A 137 -16.93 -11.83 19.75
C GLU A 137 -17.48 -10.90 20.83
N ASP A 138 -17.15 -11.18 22.09
CA ASP A 138 -17.60 -10.34 23.21
C ASP A 138 -17.00 -8.94 23.14
N LEU A 139 -15.71 -8.81 22.79
CA LEU A 139 -15.07 -7.52 22.57
C LEU A 139 -15.68 -6.76 21.39
N LEU A 140 -16.01 -7.45 20.28
CA LEU A 140 -16.70 -6.85 19.14
C LEU A 140 -18.06 -6.27 19.57
N LYS A 141 -18.86 -7.03 20.33
CA LYS A 141 -20.14 -6.57 20.86
C LYS A 141 -19.96 -5.40 21.86
N ALA A 142 -19.01 -5.53 22.79
CA ALA A 142 -18.76 -4.52 23.81
C ALA A 142 -18.25 -3.20 23.22
N LEU A 143 -17.35 -3.22 22.25
CA LEU A 143 -16.76 -2.01 21.68
C LEU A 143 -17.56 -1.47 20.48
N GLY A 144 -18.43 -2.28 19.87
CA GLY A 144 -19.24 -1.91 18.72
C GLY A 144 -18.42 -1.61 17.47
N THR A 145 -17.24 -2.23 17.33
CA THR A 145 -16.35 -2.09 16.20
C THR A 145 -15.58 -3.37 15.92
N LYS A 146 -14.97 -3.48 14.75
CA LYS A 146 -14.17 -4.65 14.37
C LYS A 146 -12.98 -4.81 15.32
N VAL A 147 -12.88 -5.99 15.93
CA VAL A 147 -11.80 -6.41 16.82
C VAL A 147 -11.15 -7.66 16.27
N LEU A 148 -9.85 -7.75 16.33
CA LEU A 148 -9.09 -8.93 15.95
C LEU A 148 -8.11 -9.29 17.05
N ILE A 149 -8.21 -10.55 17.51
CA ILE A 149 -7.23 -11.16 18.40
C ILE A 149 -6.35 -12.10 17.54
N SER A 150 -5.05 -12.05 17.75
CA SER A 150 -4.10 -12.98 17.12
C SER A 150 -3.05 -13.40 18.13
N GLY A 151 -2.77 -14.71 18.20
CA GLY A 151 -1.80 -15.23 19.15
C GLY A 151 -2.31 -16.52 19.83
N ASN A 152 -1.87 -16.73 21.07
CA ASN A 152 -2.26 -17.86 21.92
C ASN A 152 -2.54 -17.36 23.35
N ARG A 153 -2.88 -18.27 24.28
CA ARG A 153 -3.22 -17.93 25.68
C ARG A 153 -2.13 -17.16 26.44
N ASN A 154 -0.88 -17.26 26.00
CA ASN A 154 0.26 -16.67 26.72
C ASN A 154 0.75 -15.38 26.08
N LYS A 155 0.60 -15.22 24.76
CA LYS A 155 1.10 -14.06 24.03
C LYS A 155 0.26 -13.82 22.77
N GLY A 156 -0.14 -12.57 22.57
CA GLY A 156 -0.93 -12.19 21.40
C GLY A 156 -0.96 -10.70 21.17
N THR A 157 -1.71 -10.31 20.14
CA THR A 157 -1.97 -8.94 19.76
C THR A 157 -3.47 -8.74 19.65
N LEU A 158 -3.97 -7.65 20.20
CA LEU A 158 -5.35 -7.18 20.06
C LEU A 158 -5.33 -5.96 19.12
N LYS A 159 -6.04 -6.03 17.99
CA LYS A 159 -6.24 -4.91 17.07
C LYS A 159 -7.69 -4.46 17.12
N ILE A 160 -7.91 -3.18 17.45
CA ILE A 160 -9.22 -2.54 17.46
C ILE A 160 -9.25 -1.54 16.32
N PHE A 161 -10.25 -1.63 15.44
CA PHE A 161 -10.38 -0.74 14.29
C PHE A 161 -11.29 0.42 14.63
N TYR A 162 -10.96 1.62 14.15
CA TYR A 162 -11.82 2.80 14.22
C TYR A 162 -11.86 3.48 12.86
N PHE A 163 -12.96 4.16 12.55
CA PHE A 163 -13.21 4.77 11.23
C PHE A 163 -13.40 6.28 11.29
N SER A 164 -13.46 6.85 12.51
CA SER A 164 -13.53 8.28 12.76
C SER A 164 -12.93 8.62 14.14
N LEU A 165 -12.65 9.90 14.38
CA LEU A 165 -12.18 10.38 15.69
C LEU A 165 -13.24 10.16 16.78
N ASP A 166 -14.52 10.35 16.43
CA ASP A 166 -15.63 10.10 17.34
C ASP A 166 -15.74 8.63 17.75
N ASP A 167 -15.50 7.73 16.79
CA ASP A 167 -15.45 6.29 17.04
C ASP A 167 -14.30 5.92 17.99
N LEU A 168 -13.11 6.53 17.78
CA LEU A 168 -11.97 6.35 18.65
C LEU A 168 -12.25 6.85 20.09
N ASN A 169 -12.87 8.02 20.23
CA ASN A 169 -13.26 8.56 21.53
C ASN A 169 -14.28 7.66 22.24
N ARG A 170 -15.26 7.14 21.51
CA ARG A 170 -16.25 6.19 22.04
C ARG A 170 -15.59 4.91 22.55
N ILE A 171 -14.63 4.35 21.80
CA ILE A 171 -13.85 3.17 22.21
C ILE A 171 -13.04 3.49 23.47
N TYR A 172 -12.36 4.63 23.49
CA TYR A 172 -11.58 5.08 24.66
C TYR A 172 -12.42 5.17 25.94
N GLU A 173 -13.60 5.81 25.89
CA GLU A 173 -14.50 5.93 27.03
C GLU A 173 -15.02 4.58 27.53
N ARG A 174 -15.29 3.63 26.60
CA ARG A 174 -15.69 2.26 26.98
C ARG A 174 -14.57 1.50 27.70
N ILE A 175 -13.34 1.60 27.21
CA ILE A 175 -12.17 0.97 27.84
C ILE A 175 -11.92 1.57 29.21
N LYS A 176 -12.00 2.90 29.35
CA LYS A 176 -11.81 3.62 30.61
C LYS A 176 -12.92 3.34 31.63
N GLY A 177 -14.17 3.25 31.17
CA GLY A 177 -15.33 2.97 32.02
C GLY A 177 -15.39 1.53 32.54
N ALA A 178 -14.74 0.57 31.89
CA ALA A 178 -14.63 -0.82 32.33
C ALA A 178 -13.62 -1.04 33.47
N SER A 179 -12.85 0.00 33.88
CA SER A 179 -11.85 -0.05 34.93
C SER A 179 -12.38 0.37 36.32
N ARG A 180 -13.71 0.25 36.55
CA ARG A 180 -14.33 0.48 37.89
C ARG A 180 -14.99 -0.77 38.40
#